data_f3ee887e04ff43ec7c7769db70fc7ce6
#
_entry.id   f3ee887e04ff43ec7c7769db70fc7ce6
#
_cell.length_a   1.000
_cell.length_b   1.000
_cell.length_c   1.000
_cell.angle_alpha   90.00
_cell.angle_beta   90.00
_cell.angle_gamma   90.00
#
_symmetry.space_group_name_H-M   'P 1'
#
loop_
_entity.id
_entity.type
_entity.pdbx_description
1 polymer ?
#
loop_
_entity_poly.entity_id
_entity_poly.type
_entity_poly.pdbx_seq_one_letter_code
_entity_poly.pdbx_strand_id
1 'polypeptide(L)'
;MFALSLCFFFFFFLMIRPPPRSPLDRSSAASDVYKRQAGRFEVTNVPAALRDRDRIMGVGAVVLARYERVTFHRERVRAPGQAPAELLAPGHPLLDAVVHLVVEQRRATLKQGAVLIDRTDAGETARLLVAFIEEIRDGHSRPQTVSKRFDYVEILADGSARAAGIAPYLDYDPPTAQELELVGQLTEQPWLGVSVEDTALEWALAHSVPEHEREIRTVVSARVAKVRSEVKARLQGELNYWDAQYGRLLDEEAAGRSPRISAERARRRARELEDRLVRRLAQLDADETLSVRPPQVGAMALVVPQGLIDRLSGLREGPVAAYARETRAVERRAVDAVLAAERQLGRMPREMAHNHPGYDVRSIPQDGPTVLIEVKGRVAGADDFVITRNEVLEAKNLGDDYRLALVAVSPQGPEADEVRYLTHPFDRTATDDFRVTKLTLNWSKTWAQGGHPR
;
A
#
# COMPACT_ATOMS: atom_id res chain seq x y z
N MET A 1 -13.53 6.13 -4.91
CA MET A 1 -12.20 6.36 -4.30
C MET A 1 -11.61 7.72 -4.64
N PHE A 2 -11.74 8.27 -5.86
CA PHE A 2 -11.42 9.68 -6.16
C PHE A 2 -12.13 10.67 -5.24
N ALA A 3 -13.42 10.43 -4.92
CA ALA A 3 -14.16 11.22 -3.96
C ALA A 3 -13.64 11.09 -2.52
N LEU A 4 -13.10 9.93 -2.14
CA LEU A 4 -12.49 9.71 -0.83
C LEU A 4 -11.16 10.47 -0.69
N SER A 5 -10.31 10.46 -1.72
CA SER A 5 -9.02 11.16 -1.71
C SER A 5 -9.21 12.68 -1.72
N LEU A 6 -10.16 13.20 -2.51
CA LEU A 6 -10.49 14.64 -2.56
C LEU A 6 -11.20 15.12 -1.29
N CYS A 7 -12.13 14.32 -0.72
CA CYS A 7 -12.77 14.65 0.55
C CYS A 7 -11.81 14.54 1.74
N PHE A 8 -10.87 13.59 1.71
CA PHE A 8 -9.84 13.44 2.72
C PHE A 8 -8.96 14.70 2.80
N PHE A 9 -8.52 15.20 1.64
CA PHE A 9 -7.71 16.41 1.54
C PHE A 9 -8.52 17.67 1.89
N PHE A 10 -9.78 17.75 1.43
CA PHE A 10 -10.63 18.92 1.68
C PHE A 10 -11.09 19.01 3.14
N PHE A 11 -11.40 17.88 3.78
CA PHE A 11 -11.81 17.86 5.19
C PHE A 11 -10.62 18.08 6.13
N PHE A 12 -9.47 17.54 5.80
CA PHE A 12 -8.23 17.76 6.54
C PHE A 12 -7.72 19.20 6.33
N PHE A 13 -7.87 19.74 5.12
CA PHE A 13 -7.52 21.16 4.81
C PHE A 13 -8.46 22.15 5.51
N LEU A 14 -9.74 21.79 5.70
CA LEU A 14 -10.68 22.59 6.49
C LEU A 14 -10.34 22.61 7.99
N MET A 15 -9.77 21.53 8.53
CA MET A 15 -9.30 21.47 9.92
C MET A 15 -7.98 22.23 10.14
N ILE A 16 -7.15 22.37 9.11
CA ILE A 16 -5.86 23.06 9.15
C ILE A 16 -5.97 24.53 8.71
N ARG A 17 -7.16 25.01 8.26
CA ARG A 17 -7.34 26.41 7.95
C ARG A 17 -7.18 27.28 9.21
N PRO A 18 -6.33 28.31 9.17
CA PRO A 18 -6.35 29.32 10.21
C PRO A 18 -7.73 30.02 10.17
N PRO A 19 -8.30 30.41 11.33
CA PRO A 19 -9.50 31.21 11.36
C PRO A 19 -9.28 32.49 10.55
N PRO A 20 -10.34 33.07 9.91
CA PRO A 20 -10.22 34.32 9.19
C PRO A 20 -9.70 35.40 10.15
N ARG A 21 -8.67 36.11 9.76
CA ARG A 21 -8.06 37.16 10.56
C ARG A 21 -9.10 38.27 10.78
N SER A 22 -9.46 38.47 12.03
CA SER A 22 -10.19 39.68 12.46
C SER A 22 -9.31 40.91 12.20
N PRO A 23 -9.88 42.05 11.72
CA PRO A 23 -9.13 43.28 11.44
C PRO A 23 -8.54 44.00 12.68
N LEU A 24 -8.79 43.48 13.89
CA LEU A 24 -8.45 44.17 15.15
C LEU A 24 -7.20 43.66 15.87
N ASP A 25 -6.52 42.62 15.40
CA ASP A 25 -5.31 42.09 16.04
C ASP A 25 -4.01 42.65 15.42
N ARG A 26 -3.82 43.95 15.45
CA ARG A 26 -2.57 44.57 14.94
C ARG A 26 -1.51 44.89 16.00
N SER A 27 -1.60 44.45 17.24
CA SER A 27 -0.65 44.92 18.26
C SER A 27 0.05 43.90 19.15
N SER A 28 -0.06 42.60 18.93
CA SER A 28 0.77 41.61 19.68
C SER A 28 1.31 40.46 18.84
N ALA A 29 1.43 40.65 17.54
CA ALA A 29 1.82 39.57 16.58
C ALA A 29 3.34 39.35 16.45
N ALA A 30 4.16 39.73 17.43
CA ALA A 30 5.62 39.59 17.35
C ALA A 30 6.19 38.34 18.03
N SER A 31 5.39 37.51 18.72
CA SER A 31 5.90 36.33 19.43
C SER A 31 5.31 34.96 19.00
N ASP A 32 4.27 34.90 18.17
CA ASP A 32 3.65 33.63 17.77
C ASP A 32 3.77 33.33 16.28
N VAL A 33 4.87 33.73 15.66
CA VAL A 33 5.27 33.10 14.40
C VAL A 33 5.87 31.75 14.72
N TYR A 34 5.00 30.76 14.98
CA TYR A 34 5.38 29.35 14.83
C TYR A 34 5.92 29.20 13.42
N LYS A 35 7.24 29.05 13.29
CA LYS A 35 7.88 28.65 12.04
C LYS A 35 7.24 27.32 11.67
N ARG A 36 6.22 27.34 10.83
CA ARG A 36 5.65 26.16 10.18
C ARG A 36 6.80 25.51 9.43
N GLN A 37 7.42 24.54 10.04
CA GLN A 37 8.40 23.75 9.31
C GLN A 37 7.62 22.96 8.25
N ALA A 38 8.08 23.06 7.01
CA ALA A 38 7.47 22.34 5.92
C ALA A 38 7.23 20.87 6.30
N GLY A 39 5.96 20.43 6.31
CA GLY A 39 5.55 19.04 6.57
C GLY A 39 5.35 18.62 8.03
N ARG A 40 5.35 19.56 8.99
CA ARG A 40 4.82 19.36 10.34
C ARG A 40 3.64 20.29 10.57
N PHE A 41 2.58 19.78 11.16
CA PHE A 41 1.30 20.47 11.31
C PHE A 41 0.82 20.39 12.75
N GLU A 42 0.04 21.39 13.15
CA GLU A 42 -0.74 21.37 14.38
C GLU A 42 -2.22 21.21 14.03
N VAL A 43 -2.91 20.30 14.74
CA VAL A 43 -4.36 20.17 14.69
C VAL A 43 -4.92 20.81 15.96
N THR A 44 -5.36 22.04 15.86
CA THR A 44 -5.79 22.86 17.00
C THR A 44 -7.10 22.41 17.60
N ASN A 45 -8.00 21.81 16.79
CA ASN A 45 -9.29 21.32 17.23
C ASN A 45 -9.71 20.11 16.38
N VAL A 46 -10.07 19.02 17.06
CA VAL A 46 -10.69 17.84 16.45
C VAL A 46 -12.19 17.87 16.73
N PRO A 47 -13.06 17.91 15.71
CA PRO A 47 -14.52 17.92 15.88
C PRO A 47 -15.03 16.73 16.71
N ALA A 48 -16.11 16.95 17.47
CA ALA A 48 -16.75 15.90 18.29
C ALA A 48 -17.12 14.65 17.49
N ALA A 49 -17.60 14.81 16.25
CA ALA A 49 -17.93 13.71 15.35
C ALA A 49 -16.76 12.76 15.05
N LEU A 50 -15.51 13.23 15.18
CA LEU A 50 -14.30 12.40 15.06
C LEU A 50 -13.86 11.86 16.41
N ARG A 51 -13.94 12.67 17.48
CA ARG A 51 -13.53 12.27 18.83
C ARG A 51 -14.36 11.11 19.39
N ASP A 52 -15.64 11.08 19.04
CA ASP A 52 -16.54 10.02 19.53
C ASP A 52 -16.49 8.74 18.67
N ARG A 53 -15.67 8.73 17.60
CA ARG A 53 -15.53 7.58 16.70
C ARG A 53 -14.80 6.39 17.33
N ASP A 54 -13.89 6.62 18.26
CA ASP A 54 -13.23 5.57 19.02
C ASP A 54 -14.25 4.65 19.73
N ARG A 55 -15.32 5.24 20.27
CA ARG A 55 -16.43 4.51 20.92
C ARG A 55 -17.27 3.74 19.90
N ILE A 56 -17.51 4.30 18.71
CA ILE A 56 -18.31 3.66 17.64
C ILE A 56 -17.51 2.50 17.02
N MET A 57 -16.22 2.69 16.82
CA MET A 57 -15.35 1.67 16.22
C MET A 57 -15.01 0.55 17.20
N GLY A 58 -15.11 0.79 18.51
CA GLY A 58 -14.90 -0.20 19.55
C GLY A 58 -13.46 -0.73 19.69
N VAL A 59 -12.54 -0.18 18.91
CA VAL A 59 -11.13 -0.64 18.80
C VAL A 59 -10.22 0.57 18.60
N GLY A 60 -9.16 0.68 19.40
CA GLY A 60 -8.10 1.65 19.14
C GLY A 60 -7.82 2.60 20.30
N ALA A 61 -6.81 3.43 20.12
CA ALA A 61 -6.45 4.50 21.04
C ALA A 61 -7.43 5.68 20.89
N VAL A 62 -7.57 6.45 21.98
CA VAL A 62 -8.49 7.60 22.05
C VAL A 62 -8.10 8.66 21.04
N VAL A 63 -9.08 9.21 20.33
CA VAL A 63 -8.87 10.38 19.47
C VAL A 63 -8.80 11.63 20.33
N LEU A 64 -7.67 12.34 20.29
CA LEU A 64 -7.44 13.53 21.11
C LEU A 64 -8.23 14.73 20.59
N ALA A 65 -8.52 15.69 21.49
CA ALA A 65 -9.19 16.95 21.12
C ALA A 65 -8.28 17.88 20.26
N ARG A 66 -6.96 17.71 20.38
CA ARG A 66 -5.94 18.45 19.61
C ARG A 66 -4.68 17.61 19.49
N TYR A 67 -3.86 17.90 18.47
CA TYR A 67 -2.54 17.33 18.28
C TYR A 67 -1.55 18.45 18.05
N GLU A 68 -0.57 18.59 18.92
CA GLU A 68 0.38 19.70 18.85
C GLU A 68 1.32 19.60 17.65
N ARG A 69 1.72 18.38 17.31
CA ARG A 69 2.69 18.11 16.24
C ARG A 69 2.35 16.80 15.56
N VAL A 70 1.94 16.89 14.31
CA VAL A 70 1.69 15.73 13.45
C VAL A 70 2.44 15.87 12.13
N THR A 71 2.73 14.74 11.49
CA THR A 71 3.37 14.70 10.18
C THR A 71 2.89 13.48 9.40
N PHE A 72 2.90 13.57 8.07
CA PHE A 72 2.67 12.44 7.17
C PHE A 72 3.98 11.78 6.71
N HIS A 73 5.14 12.36 7.09
CA HIS A 73 6.46 11.93 6.65
C HIS A 73 7.22 11.28 7.80
N ARG A 74 7.63 10.04 7.63
CA ARG A 74 8.36 9.26 8.65
C ARG A 74 9.68 9.93 9.06
N GLU A 75 10.40 10.49 8.11
CA GLU A 75 11.67 11.21 8.31
C GLU A 75 11.51 12.49 9.13
N ARG A 76 10.28 13.04 9.21
CA ARG A 76 9.96 14.26 9.96
C ARG A 76 9.39 14.02 11.35
N VAL A 77 9.25 12.75 11.75
CA VAL A 77 8.83 12.39 13.12
C VAL A 77 9.85 12.91 14.13
N ARG A 78 11.14 12.77 13.83
CA ARG A 78 12.23 13.29 14.66
C ARG A 78 13.03 14.33 13.87
N ALA A 79 13.08 15.57 14.37
CA ALA A 79 13.92 16.62 13.83
C ALA A 79 14.90 17.08 14.91
N PRO A 80 16.17 17.38 14.57
CA PRO A 80 17.17 17.86 15.53
C PRO A 80 16.69 19.07 16.32
N GLY A 81 16.87 19.06 17.64
CA GLY A 81 16.49 20.17 18.52
C GLY A 81 15.00 20.38 18.73
N GLN A 82 14.13 19.44 18.30
CA GLN A 82 12.69 19.58 18.42
C GLN A 82 12.02 18.37 19.06
N ALA A 83 10.88 18.61 19.71
CA ALA A 83 10.04 17.54 20.19
C ALA A 83 9.52 16.67 19.04
N PRO A 84 9.40 15.33 19.22
CA PRO A 84 8.91 14.43 18.19
C PRO A 84 7.48 14.79 17.76
N ALA A 85 7.17 14.55 16.47
CA ALA A 85 5.82 14.66 15.93
C ALA A 85 5.18 13.26 15.84
N GLU A 86 3.86 13.19 15.96
CA GLU A 86 3.09 11.97 15.73
C GLU A 86 2.96 11.71 14.24
N LEU A 87 3.19 10.48 13.80
CA LEU A 87 3.06 10.09 12.40
C LEU A 87 1.59 9.76 12.09
N LEU A 88 0.98 10.55 11.22
CA LEU A 88 -0.36 10.26 10.67
C LEU A 88 -0.22 9.21 9.55
N ALA A 89 -0.21 7.95 9.94
CA ALA A 89 -0.17 6.78 9.06
C ALA A 89 -1.34 5.85 9.38
N PRO A 90 -1.65 4.84 8.53
CA PRO A 90 -2.65 3.82 8.86
C PRO A 90 -2.42 3.22 10.25
N GLY A 91 -3.47 3.16 11.06
CA GLY A 91 -3.41 2.78 12.48
C GLY A 91 -3.31 3.97 13.46
N HIS A 92 -3.15 5.22 12.96
CA HIS A 92 -3.23 6.39 13.83
C HIS A 92 -4.70 6.74 14.14
N PRO A 93 -5.11 6.91 15.42
CA PRO A 93 -6.52 7.05 15.80
C PRO A 93 -7.26 8.16 15.06
N LEU A 94 -6.63 9.32 14.89
CA LEU A 94 -7.22 10.43 14.15
C LEU A 94 -7.44 10.09 12.68
N LEU A 95 -6.46 9.44 12.04
CA LEU A 95 -6.57 9.06 10.65
C LEU A 95 -7.67 8.03 10.43
N ASP A 96 -7.71 7.00 11.27
CA ASP A 96 -8.71 5.94 11.21
C ASP A 96 -10.13 6.49 11.45
N ALA A 97 -10.30 7.42 12.40
CA ALA A 97 -11.57 8.08 12.65
C ALA A 97 -12.04 8.93 11.45
N VAL A 98 -11.12 9.65 10.79
CA VAL A 98 -11.44 10.44 9.59
C VAL A 98 -11.85 9.53 8.44
N VAL A 99 -11.08 8.46 8.17
CA VAL A 99 -11.41 7.48 7.12
C VAL A 99 -12.79 6.87 7.37
N HIS A 100 -13.04 6.42 8.61
CA HIS A 100 -14.33 5.83 8.98
C HIS A 100 -15.52 6.80 8.78
N LEU A 101 -15.37 8.05 9.20
CA LEU A 101 -16.39 9.09 9.01
C LEU A 101 -16.68 9.35 7.53
N VAL A 102 -15.63 9.48 6.70
CA VAL A 102 -15.77 9.74 5.26
C VAL A 102 -16.43 8.55 4.56
N VAL A 103 -16.00 7.32 4.86
CA VAL A 103 -16.61 6.10 4.30
C VAL A 103 -18.08 6.00 4.68
N GLU A 104 -18.44 6.30 5.94
CA GLU A 104 -19.83 6.29 6.37
C GLU A 104 -20.68 7.33 5.63
N GLN A 105 -20.20 8.58 5.54
CA GLN A 105 -20.90 9.66 4.85
C GLN A 105 -21.03 9.43 3.35
N ARG A 106 -20.11 8.71 2.73
CA ARG A 106 -20.07 8.46 1.28
C ARG A 106 -20.52 7.06 0.90
N ARG A 107 -20.98 6.27 1.85
CA ARG A 107 -21.39 4.87 1.62
C ARG A 107 -22.35 4.71 0.45
N ALA A 108 -23.36 5.59 0.33
CA ALA A 108 -24.33 5.54 -0.76
C ALA A 108 -23.66 5.79 -2.13
N THR A 109 -22.78 6.79 -2.20
CA THR A 109 -22.02 7.12 -3.43
C THR A 109 -21.07 5.99 -3.82
N LEU A 110 -20.36 5.39 -2.82
CA LEU A 110 -19.45 4.28 -3.07
C LEU A 110 -20.17 3.03 -3.61
N LYS A 111 -21.41 2.81 -3.20
CA LYS A 111 -22.24 1.69 -3.68
C LYS A 111 -22.74 1.90 -5.10
N GLN A 112 -22.77 3.13 -5.61
CA GLN A 112 -23.20 3.41 -7.00
C GLN A 112 -22.16 2.97 -8.03
N GLY A 113 -20.92 2.71 -7.59
CA GLY A 113 -19.81 2.44 -8.49
C GLY A 113 -19.26 3.70 -9.15
N ALA A 114 -18.36 3.52 -10.10
CA ALA A 114 -17.75 4.58 -10.89
C ALA A 114 -17.52 4.11 -12.32
N VAL A 115 -17.35 5.06 -13.25
CA VAL A 115 -16.82 4.81 -14.59
C VAL A 115 -15.42 5.41 -14.66
N LEU A 116 -14.46 4.66 -15.17
CA LEU A 116 -13.08 5.06 -15.37
C LEU A 116 -12.69 4.77 -16.81
N ILE A 117 -11.80 5.58 -17.37
CA ILE A 117 -11.30 5.40 -18.73
C ILE A 117 -9.83 4.97 -18.67
N ASP A 118 -9.53 3.86 -19.31
CA ASP A 118 -8.15 3.45 -19.57
C ASP A 118 -7.69 4.05 -20.90
N ARG A 119 -6.97 5.17 -20.80
CA ARG A 119 -6.47 5.91 -21.98
C ARG A 119 -5.40 5.15 -22.76
N THR A 120 -4.79 4.15 -22.15
CA THR A 120 -3.71 3.37 -22.78
C THR A 120 -4.23 2.13 -23.48
N ASP A 121 -5.45 1.68 -23.15
CA ASP A 121 -6.04 0.49 -23.74
C ASP A 121 -6.78 0.82 -25.04
N ALA A 122 -6.26 0.34 -26.16
CA ALA A 122 -6.91 0.44 -27.47
C ALA A 122 -7.92 -0.69 -27.73
N GLY A 123 -8.22 -1.53 -26.73
CA GLY A 123 -9.23 -2.57 -26.81
C GLY A 123 -10.64 -2.00 -26.93
N GLU A 124 -11.60 -2.88 -27.22
CA GLU A 124 -13.00 -2.51 -27.40
C GLU A 124 -13.92 -3.20 -26.39
N THR A 125 -13.35 -3.84 -25.37
CA THR A 125 -14.13 -4.58 -24.37
C THR A 125 -13.97 -3.92 -23.00
N ALA A 126 -15.07 -3.45 -22.46
CA ALA A 126 -15.11 -2.93 -21.10
C ALA A 126 -14.91 -4.07 -20.09
N ARG A 127 -14.35 -3.73 -18.91
CA ARG A 127 -14.14 -4.64 -17.80
C ARG A 127 -14.57 -4.02 -16.48
N LEU A 128 -14.99 -4.83 -15.53
CA LEU A 128 -15.36 -4.36 -14.20
C LEU A 128 -14.20 -4.55 -13.25
N LEU A 129 -13.72 -3.47 -12.68
CA LEU A 129 -12.75 -3.48 -11.59
C LEU A 129 -13.49 -3.56 -10.26
N VAL A 130 -13.22 -4.60 -9.47
CA VAL A 130 -13.79 -4.79 -8.14
C VAL A 130 -12.67 -4.70 -7.11
N ALA A 131 -12.82 -3.79 -6.15
CA ALA A 131 -11.96 -3.67 -4.99
C ALA A 131 -12.57 -4.43 -3.82
N PHE A 132 -11.82 -5.29 -3.15
CA PHE A 132 -12.26 -5.99 -1.97
C PHE A 132 -11.25 -5.88 -0.83
N ILE A 133 -11.76 -6.09 0.39
CA ILE A 133 -11.02 -5.98 1.63
C ILE A 133 -10.86 -7.38 2.20
N GLU A 134 -9.64 -7.78 2.45
CA GLU A 134 -9.28 -8.97 3.19
C GLU A 134 -8.85 -8.61 4.61
N GLU A 135 -9.26 -9.38 5.58
CA GLU A 135 -8.92 -9.17 6.98
C GLU A 135 -8.55 -10.49 7.65
N ILE A 136 -7.40 -10.48 8.33
CA ILE A 136 -6.91 -11.61 9.13
C ILE A 136 -6.84 -11.14 10.58
N ARG A 137 -7.40 -11.93 11.49
CA ARG A 137 -7.43 -11.66 12.93
C ARG A 137 -6.68 -12.73 13.71
N ASP A 138 -6.24 -12.37 14.92
CA ASP A 138 -5.66 -13.31 15.88
C ASP A 138 -6.74 -14.16 16.61
N GLY A 139 -6.29 -15.12 17.41
CA GLY A 139 -7.14 -16.05 18.16
C GLY A 139 -7.44 -15.61 19.58
N HIS A 140 -7.24 -14.36 19.94
CA HIS A 140 -7.60 -13.86 21.28
C HIS A 140 -9.12 -13.86 21.50
N SER A 141 -9.56 -13.86 22.75
CA SER A 141 -10.98 -13.75 23.13
C SER A 141 -11.65 -12.48 22.60
N ARG A 142 -10.86 -11.42 22.40
CA ARG A 142 -11.20 -10.22 21.65
C ARG A 142 -10.27 -10.11 20.45
N PRO A 143 -10.64 -10.72 19.32
CA PRO A 143 -9.77 -10.81 18.18
C PRO A 143 -9.31 -9.44 17.66
N GLN A 144 -8.01 -9.27 17.47
CA GLN A 144 -7.43 -8.06 16.90
C GLN A 144 -7.11 -8.31 15.42
N THR A 145 -7.24 -7.27 14.61
CA THR A 145 -6.82 -7.33 13.21
C THR A 145 -5.30 -7.39 13.13
N VAL A 146 -4.78 -8.51 12.64
CA VAL A 146 -3.35 -8.74 12.42
C VAL A 146 -2.93 -8.16 11.08
N SER A 147 -3.77 -8.33 10.04
CA SER A 147 -3.54 -7.79 8.70
C SER A 147 -4.85 -7.40 8.05
N LYS A 148 -4.78 -6.33 7.25
CA LYS A 148 -5.87 -5.88 6.40
C LYS A 148 -5.29 -5.43 5.06
N ARG A 149 -5.77 -6.04 3.97
CA ARG A 149 -5.29 -5.77 2.62
C ARG A 149 -6.45 -5.35 1.74
N PHE A 150 -6.18 -4.38 0.85
CA PHE A 150 -7.02 -4.11 -0.31
C PHE A 150 -6.46 -4.85 -1.49
N ASP A 151 -7.33 -5.55 -2.19
CA ASP A 151 -6.96 -6.24 -3.41
C ASP A 151 -7.97 -5.97 -4.52
N TYR A 152 -7.59 -6.23 -5.76
CA TYR A 152 -8.36 -5.85 -6.92
C TYR A 152 -8.45 -6.99 -7.92
N VAL A 153 -9.66 -7.21 -8.45
CA VAL A 153 -9.92 -8.18 -9.51
C VAL A 153 -10.62 -7.49 -10.67
N GLU A 154 -10.21 -7.81 -11.89
CA GLU A 154 -10.95 -7.46 -13.11
C GLU A 154 -11.84 -8.61 -13.51
N ILE A 155 -13.12 -8.29 -13.81
CA ILE A 155 -14.09 -9.22 -14.36
C ILE A 155 -14.39 -8.78 -15.78
N LEU A 156 -14.27 -9.71 -16.72
CA LEU A 156 -14.52 -9.49 -18.13
C LEU A 156 -15.96 -9.83 -18.49
N ALA A 157 -16.43 -9.38 -19.66
CA ALA A 157 -17.78 -9.61 -20.10
C ALA A 157 -18.14 -11.09 -20.34
N ASP A 158 -17.12 -11.94 -20.52
CA ASP A 158 -17.27 -13.40 -20.63
C ASP A 158 -17.38 -14.12 -19.25
N GLY A 159 -17.36 -13.36 -18.16
CA GLY A 159 -17.40 -13.87 -16.80
C GLY A 159 -16.06 -14.33 -16.25
N SER A 160 -14.98 -14.26 -17.03
CA SER A 160 -13.63 -14.55 -16.52
C SER A 160 -13.14 -13.48 -15.57
N ALA A 161 -12.33 -13.88 -14.56
CA ALA A 161 -11.78 -13.01 -13.56
C ALA A 161 -10.25 -13.14 -13.51
N ARG A 162 -9.56 -12.01 -13.32
CA ARG A 162 -8.09 -11.97 -13.20
C ARG A 162 -7.64 -10.92 -12.20
N ALA A 163 -6.43 -11.10 -11.63
CA ALA A 163 -5.83 -10.10 -10.76
C ALA A 163 -5.65 -8.77 -11.52
N ALA A 164 -6.06 -7.67 -10.89
CA ALA A 164 -5.94 -6.34 -11.49
C ALA A 164 -4.66 -5.60 -11.05
N GLY A 165 -3.88 -6.20 -10.15
CA GLY A 165 -2.66 -5.60 -9.63
C GLY A 165 -2.89 -4.63 -8.46
N ILE A 166 -1.86 -3.88 -8.10
CA ILE A 166 -1.87 -2.98 -6.95
C ILE A 166 -2.42 -1.61 -7.37
N ALA A 167 -3.56 -1.20 -6.77
CA ALA A 167 -4.17 0.11 -6.97
C ALA A 167 -4.34 0.53 -8.45
N PRO A 168 -4.88 -0.34 -9.34
CA PRO A 168 -4.92 -0.11 -10.79
C PRO A 168 -5.73 1.14 -11.17
N TYR A 169 -6.65 1.57 -10.32
CA TYR A 169 -7.44 2.79 -10.51
C TYR A 169 -6.59 4.08 -10.59
N LEU A 170 -5.32 4.04 -10.19
CA LEU A 170 -4.41 5.19 -10.32
C LEU A 170 -3.96 5.42 -11.76
N ASP A 171 -4.08 4.42 -12.61
CA ASP A 171 -3.69 4.47 -14.01
C ASP A 171 -4.85 4.89 -14.93
N TYR A 172 -6.06 5.02 -14.38
CA TYR A 172 -7.27 5.36 -15.13
C TYR A 172 -7.72 6.80 -14.88
N ASP A 173 -8.30 7.42 -15.90
CA ASP A 173 -8.83 8.77 -15.85
C ASP A 173 -10.35 8.77 -15.60
N PRO A 174 -10.91 9.81 -14.95
CA PRO A 174 -12.36 10.00 -14.91
C PRO A 174 -12.85 10.36 -16.31
N PRO A 175 -14.07 9.91 -16.71
CA PRO A 175 -14.68 10.31 -17.98
C PRO A 175 -15.02 11.80 -17.99
N THR A 176 -14.93 12.43 -19.15
CA THR A 176 -15.56 13.72 -19.41
C THR A 176 -17.08 13.58 -19.47
N ALA A 177 -17.82 14.68 -19.40
CA ALA A 177 -19.28 14.65 -19.51
C ALA A 177 -19.76 14.02 -20.85
N GLN A 178 -19.07 14.31 -21.95
CA GLN A 178 -19.38 13.76 -23.26
C GLN A 178 -19.12 12.25 -23.34
N GLU A 179 -17.99 11.79 -22.77
CA GLU A 179 -17.67 10.36 -22.70
C GLU A 179 -18.66 9.61 -21.79
N LEU A 180 -19.11 10.24 -20.71
CA LEU A 180 -20.10 9.63 -19.80
C LEU A 180 -21.45 9.38 -20.51
N GLU A 181 -21.86 10.29 -21.39
CA GLU A 181 -23.05 10.10 -22.24
C GLU A 181 -22.89 8.91 -23.21
N LEU A 182 -21.71 8.78 -23.82
CA LEU A 182 -21.40 7.67 -24.73
C LEU A 182 -21.43 6.31 -24.06
N VAL A 183 -20.92 6.22 -22.81
CA VAL A 183 -20.82 4.95 -22.08
C VAL A 183 -22.06 4.62 -21.25
N GLY A 184 -23.06 5.49 -21.21
CA GLY A 184 -24.27 5.29 -20.41
C GLY A 184 -24.95 3.92 -20.67
N GLN A 185 -25.04 3.50 -21.93
CA GLN A 185 -25.64 2.21 -22.31
C GLN A 185 -24.76 0.99 -21.87
N LEU A 186 -23.46 1.20 -21.63
CA LEU A 186 -22.58 0.12 -21.18
C LEU A 186 -22.87 -0.28 -19.72
N THR A 187 -23.41 0.64 -18.92
CA THR A 187 -23.77 0.37 -17.52
C THR A 187 -25.02 -0.50 -17.36
N GLU A 188 -25.80 -0.65 -18.42
CA GLU A 188 -27.03 -1.45 -18.45
C GLU A 188 -26.82 -2.87 -19.01
N GLN A 189 -25.57 -3.24 -19.29
CA GLN A 189 -25.29 -4.55 -19.87
C GLN A 189 -25.58 -5.69 -18.87
N PRO A 190 -26.18 -6.81 -19.33
CA PRO A 190 -26.62 -7.90 -18.46
C PRO A 190 -25.50 -8.54 -17.62
N TRP A 191 -24.26 -8.56 -18.12
CA TRP A 191 -23.12 -9.15 -17.41
C TRP A 191 -22.68 -8.32 -16.18
N LEU A 192 -23.12 -7.07 -16.05
CA LEU A 192 -22.90 -6.22 -14.87
C LEU A 192 -23.94 -6.47 -13.75
N GLY A 193 -24.73 -7.51 -13.86
CA GLY A 193 -25.78 -7.86 -12.91
C GLY A 193 -25.27 -8.44 -11.57
N VAL A 194 -26.21 -9.01 -10.82
CA VAL A 194 -26.03 -9.44 -9.41
C VAL A 194 -24.90 -10.47 -9.21
N SER A 195 -24.56 -11.28 -10.22
CA SER A 195 -23.54 -12.34 -10.12
C SER A 195 -22.09 -11.84 -10.11
N VAL A 196 -21.86 -10.57 -10.41
CA VAL A 196 -20.50 -10.03 -10.53
C VAL A 196 -19.78 -9.93 -9.17
N GLU A 197 -20.52 -9.55 -8.13
CA GLU A 197 -19.99 -9.52 -6.77
C GLU A 197 -19.59 -10.94 -6.30
N ASP A 198 -20.44 -11.95 -6.58
CA ASP A 198 -20.18 -13.33 -6.25
C ASP A 198 -18.92 -13.84 -6.99
N THR A 199 -18.81 -13.56 -8.28
CA THR A 199 -17.63 -13.90 -9.10
C THR A 199 -16.34 -13.30 -8.52
N ALA A 200 -16.39 -12.02 -8.10
CA ALA A 200 -15.25 -11.37 -7.48
C ALA A 200 -14.85 -12.04 -6.15
N LEU A 201 -15.83 -12.35 -5.32
CA LEU A 201 -15.59 -12.99 -4.02
C LEU A 201 -15.10 -14.45 -4.18
N GLU A 202 -15.65 -15.20 -5.12
CA GLU A 202 -15.17 -16.55 -5.45
C GLU A 202 -13.71 -16.52 -5.92
N TRP A 203 -13.38 -15.57 -6.80
CA TRP A 203 -12.01 -15.39 -7.25
C TRP A 203 -11.07 -15.05 -6.07
N ALA A 204 -11.48 -14.11 -5.20
CA ALA A 204 -10.71 -13.74 -4.03
C ALA A 204 -10.44 -14.92 -3.10
N LEU A 205 -11.47 -15.72 -2.80
CA LEU A 205 -11.38 -16.93 -1.96
C LEU A 205 -10.47 -17.99 -2.57
N ALA A 206 -10.46 -18.10 -3.90
CA ALA A 206 -9.65 -19.11 -4.60
C ALA A 206 -8.17 -18.70 -4.75
N HIS A 207 -7.86 -17.41 -4.85
CA HIS A 207 -6.54 -16.92 -5.27
C HIS A 207 -5.88 -16.00 -4.24
N SER A 208 -6.52 -14.85 -3.93
CA SER A 208 -5.91 -13.79 -3.14
C SER A 208 -5.85 -14.11 -1.65
N VAL A 209 -6.95 -14.56 -1.07
CA VAL A 209 -7.06 -14.89 0.37
C VAL A 209 -6.04 -15.95 0.82
N PRO A 210 -5.85 -17.10 0.09
CA PRO A 210 -4.86 -18.09 0.50
C PRO A 210 -3.41 -17.59 0.42
N GLU A 211 -3.11 -16.68 -0.51
CA GLU A 211 -1.80 -16.06 -0.64
C GLU A 211 -1.53 -15.12 0.54
N HIS A 212 -2.47 -14.22 0.83
CA HIS A 212 -2.40 -13.30 1.95
C HIS A 212 -2.27 -14.04 3.30
N GLU A 213 -3.06 -15.10 3.51
CA GLU A 213 -2.97 -15.91 4.73
C GLU A 213 -1.58 -16.54 4.87
N ARG A 214 -1.01 -17.11 3.81
CA ARG A 214 0.31 -17.74 3.82
C ARG A 214 1.41 -16.75 4.16
N GLU A 215 1.38 -15.55 3.56
CA GLU A 215 2.32 -14.47 3.86
C GLU A 215 2.28 -14.07 5.32
N ILE A 216 1.09 -13.76 5.84
CA ILE A 216 0.92 -13.31 7.22
C ILE A 216 1.25 -14.43 8.21
N ARG A 217 0.85 -15.67 7.94
CA ARG A 217 1.19 -16.82 8.76
C ARG A 217 2.70 -17.00 8.88
N THR A 218 3.43 -16.86 7.78
CA THR A 218 4.90 -16.98 7.78
C THR A 218 5.54 -15.92 8.69
N VAL A 219 5.12 -14.67 8.57
CA VAL A 219 5.65 -13.56 9.38
C VAL A 219 5.29 -13.71 10.86
N VAL A 220 4.04 -14.06 11.15
CA VAL A 220 3.54 -14.23 12.53
C VAL A 220 4.22 -15.41 13.21
N SER A 221 4.30 -16.57 12.56
CA SER A 221 4.94 -17.76 13.13
C SER A 221 6.43 -17.52 13.43
N ALA A 222 7.17 -16.87 12.53
CA ALA A 222 8.57 -16.53 12.76
C ALA A 222 8.74 -15.58 13.97
N ARG A 223 7.90 -14.56 14.06
CA ARG A 223 7.88 -13.61 15.18
C ARG A 223 7.55 -14.32 16.51
N VAL A 224 6.48 -15.13 16.52
CA VAL A 224 6.02 -15.85 17.71
C VAL A 224 7.08 -16.85 18.16
N ALA A 225 7.70 -17.62 17.27
CA ALA A 225 8.75 -18.57 17.58
C ALA A 225 9.94 -17.88 18.29
N LYS A 226 10.40 -16.73 17.75
CA LYS A 226 11.46 -15.94 18.37
C LYS A 226 11.08 -15.46 19.76
N VAL A 227 9.90 -14.83 19.90
CA VAL A 227 9.44 -14.31 21.21
C VAL A 227 9.23 -15.45 22.21
N ARG A 228 8.71 -16.60 21.78
CA ARG A 228 8.49 -17.79 22.61
C ARG A 228 9.81 -18.32 23.17
N SER A 229 10.84 -18.40 22.33
CA SER A 229 12.17 -18.82 22.75
C SER A 229 12.76 -17.89 23.81
N GLU A 230 12.71 -16.58 23.57
CA GLU A 230 13.23 -15.56 24.51
C GLU A 230 12.47 -15.56 25.85
N VAL A 231 11.14 -15.65 25.79
CA VAL A 231 10.28 -15.70 27.00
C VAL A 231 10.58 -16.95 27.83
N LYS A 232 10.67 -18.13 27.16
CA LYS A 232 11.01 -19.38 27.84
C LYS A 232 12.39 -19.28 28.49
N ALA A 233 13.42 -18.89 27.74
CA ALA A 233 14.77 -18.80 28.24
C ALA A 233 14.86 -17.89 29.48
N ARG A 234 14.26 -16.71 29.41
CA ARG A 234 14.30 -15.73 30.50
C ARG A 234 13.51 -16.18 31.72
N LEU A 235 12.22 -16.54 31.57
CA LEU A 235 11.38 -16.89 32.71
C LEU A 235 11.77 -18.22 33.32
N GLN A 236 12.23 -19.19 32.53
CA GLN A 236 12.76 -20.45 33.04
C GLN A 236 14.05 -20.22 33.85
N GLY A 237 14.93 -19.35 33.38
CA GLY A 237 16.12 -18.98 34.13
C GLY A 237 15.81 -18.33 35.47
N GLU A 238 14.86 -17.38 35.51
CA GLU A 238 14.39 -16.75 36.74
C GLU A 238 13.68 -17.76 37.68
N LEU A 239 12.89 -18.67 37.15
CA LEU A 239 12.21 -19.73 37.89
C LEU A 239 13.23 -20.67 38.56
N ASN A 240 14.19 -21.20 37.80
CA ASN A 240 15.23 -22.07 38.30
C ASN A 240 16.05 -21.39 39.42
N TYR A 241 16.33 -20.08 39.26
CA TYR A 241 17.01 -19.32 40.30
C TYR A 241 16.22 -19.28 41.61
N TRP A 242 14.92 -18.97 41.56
CA TRP A 242 14.10 -18.88 42.76
C TRP A 242 13.81 -20.23 43.39
N ASP A 243 13.69 -21.30 42.61
CA ASP A 243 13.59 -22.68 43.14
C ASP A 243 14.88 -23.10 43.88
N ALA A 244 16.03 -22.79 43.32
CA ALA A 244 17.32 -23.04 44.00
C ALA A 244 17.45 -22.19 45.29
N GLN A 245 17.00 -20.92 45.25
CA GLN A 245 16.95 -20.07 46.44
C GLN A 245 16.01 -20.63 47.51
N TYR A 246 14.83 -21.14 47.11
CA TYR A 246 13.89 -21.77 48.00
C TYR A 246 14.51 -22.94 48.75
N GLY A 247 15.17 -23.87 48.06
CA GLY A 247 15.86 -25.00 48.68
C GLY A 247 16.94 -24.56 49.67
N ARG A 248 17.80 -23.61 49.29
CA ARG A 248 18.85 -23.08 50.15
C ARG A 248 18.31 -22.39 51.41
N LEU A 249 17.24 -21.58 51.29
CA LEU A 249 16.61 -20.87 52.38
C LEU A 249 15.89 -21.80 53.37
N LEU A 250 15.32 -22.92 52.87
CA LEU A 250 14.78 -23.98 53.72
C LEU A 250 15.85 -24.61 54.59
N ASP A 251 17.03 -24.93 54.01
CA ASP A 251 18.16 -25.49 54.79
C ASP A 251 18.68 -24.48 55.82
N GLU A 252 18.74 -23.20 55.50
CA GLU A 252 19.14 -22.14 56.43
C GLU A 252 18.15 -21.97 57.59
N GLU A 253 16.84 -21.97 57.29
CA GLU A 253 15.79 -21.90 58.31
C GLU A 253 15.76 -23.14 59.21
N ALA A 254 15.98 -24.34 58.66
CA ALA A 254 16.12 -25.60 59.40
C ALA A 254 17.35 -25.61 60.31
N ALA A 255 18.42 -24.92 59.91
CA ALA A 255 19.62 -24.73 60.72
C ALA A 255 19.47 -23.63 61.78
N GLY A 256 18.28 -23.08 61.98
CA GLY A 256 18.00 -22.02 62.97
C GLY A 256 18.48 -20.62 62.60
N ARG A 257 18.83 -20.40 61.32
CA ARG A 257 19.23 -19.08 60.80
C ARG A 257 18.01 -18.31 60.33
N SER A 258 18.05 -17.00 60.47
CA SER A 258 16.98 -16.09 60.00
C SER A 258 17.41 -15.33 58.76
N PRO A 259 17.19 -15.88 57.56
CA PRO A 259 17.59 -15.23 56.34
C PRO A 259 16.76 -13.97 56.08
N ARG A 260 17.33 -13.01 55.32
CA ARG A 260 16.67 -11.75 54.94
C ARG A 260 15.34 -11.97 54.16
N ILE A 261 15.27 -13.05 53.38
CA ILE A 261 14.11 -13.49 52.62
C ILE A 261 13.73 -14.86 53.12
N SER A 262 12.48 -15.09 53.49
CA SER A 262 12.01 -16.41 53.94
C SER A 262 11.90 -17.37 52.77
N ALA A 263 12.04 -18.67 53.03
CA ALA A 263 11.85 -19.74 52.07
C ALA A 263 10.45 -19.65 51.42
N GLU A 264 9.40 -19.34 52.20
CA GLU A 264 8.05 -19.17 51.69
C GLU A 264 7.92 -18.00 50.70
N ARG A 265 8.68 -16.92 50.90
CA ARG A 265 8.70 -15.79 49.96
C ARG A 265 9.38 -16.16 48.63
N ALA A 266 10.45 -16.93 48.69
CA ALA A 266 11.10 -17.44 47.49
C ALA A 266 10.20 -18.39 46.67
N ARG A 267 9.49 -19.31 47.38
CA ARG A 267 8.52 -20.22 46.77
C ARG A 267 7.35 -19.48 46.13
N ARG A 268 6.82 -18.44 46.78
CA ARG A 268 5.76 -17.61 46.19
C ARG A 268 6.24 -16.93 44.90
N ARG A 269 7.48 -16.43 44.88
CA ARG A 269 8.06 -15.81 43.73
C ARG A 269 8.22 -16.79 42.56
N ALA A 270 8.65 -18.02 42.82
CA ALA A 270 8.73 -19.08 41.83
C ALA A 270 7.37 -19.37 41.17
N ARG A 271 6.31 -19.52 42.00
CA ARG A 271 4.95 -19.73 41.52
C ARG A 271 4.41 -18.57 40.67
N GLU A 272 4.65 -17.32 41.08
CA GLU A 272 4.27 -16.14 40.31
C GLU A 272 4.92 -16.12 38.90
N LEU A 273 6.18 -16.57 38.82
CA LEU A 273 6.91 -16.66 37.54
C LEU A 273 6.39 -17.81 36.67
N GLU A 274 6.06 -18.95 37.27
CA GLU A 274 5.42 -20.10 36.60
C GLU A 274 4.09 -19.70 36.00
N ASP A 275 3.20 -19.08 36.79
CA ASP A 275 1.90 -18.58 36.33
C ASP A 275 2.06 -17.53 35.21
N ARG A 276 3.09 -16.68 35.29
CA ARG A 276 3.40 -15.70 34.25
C ARG A 276 3.85 -16.37 32.97
N LEU A 277 4.69 -17.41 33.07
CA LEU A 277 5.16 -18.18 31.92
C LEU A 277 3.97 -18.84 31.20
N VAL A 278 3.10 -19.53 31.93
CA VAL A 278 1.91 -20.18 31.39
C VAL A 278 1.01 -19.18 30.68
N ARG A 279 0.67 -18.07 31.34
CA ARG A 279 -0.15 -17.02 30.72
C ARG A 279 0.49 -16.43 29.46
N ARG A 280 1.82 -16.21 29.48
CA ARG A 280 2.48 -15.62 28.31
C ARG A 280 2.56 -16.58 27.14
N LEU A 281 2.76 -17.86 27.40
CA LEU A 281 2.72 -18.89 26.34
C LEU A 281 1.32 -19.01 25.73
N ALA A 282 0.27 -19.01 26.55
CA ALA A 282 -1.11 -19.02 26.05
C ALA A 282 -1.45 -17.78 25.21
N GLN A 283 -0.91 -16.61 25.58
CA GLN A 283 -1.04 -15.40 24.73
C GLN A 283 -0.34 -15.56 23.39
N LEU A 284 0.86 -16.15 23.38
CA LEU A 284 1.59 -16.40 22.12
C LEU A 284 0.90 -17.44 21.25
N ASP A 285 0.24 -18.44 21.84
CA ASP A 285 -0.57 -19.39 21.10
C ASP A 285 -1.79 -18.71 20.45
N ALA A 286 -2.41 -17.76 21.14
CA ALA A 286 -3.48 -16.96 20.60
C ALA A 286 -2.98 -15.98 19.50
N ASP A 287 -1.80 -15.36 19.67
CA ASP A 287 -1.15 -14.53 18.64
C ASP A 287 -0.88 -15.33 17.35
N GLU A 288 -0.52 -16.62 17.46
CA GLU A 288 -0.19 -17.52 16.35
C GLU A 288 -1.44 -18.10 15.67
N THR A 289 -2.55 -18.14 16.38
CA THR A 289 -3.83 -18.62 15.83
C THR A 289 -4.44 -17.55 14.94
N LEU A 290 -4.41 -17.77 13.62
CA LEU A 290 -4.95 -16.82 12.66
C LEU A 290 -6.32 -17.26 12.15
N SER A 291 -7.25 -16.32 12.04
CA SER A 291 -8.57 -16.51 11.45
C SER A 291 -8.80 -15.52 10.31
N VAL A 292 -9.08 -16.05 9.12
CA VAL A 292 -9.40 -15.27 7.93
C VAL A 292 -10.87 -14.88 7.98
N ARG A 293 -11.18 -13.61 7.75
CA ARG A 293 -12.56 -13.13 7.60
C ARG A 293 -12.97 -13.25 6.13
N PRO A 294 -14.25 -13.52 5.84
CA PRO A 294 -14.74 -13.46 4.47
C PRO A 294 -14.38 -12.10 3.83
N PRO A 295 -13.86 -12.09 2.59
CA PRO A 295 -13.55 -10.85 1.90
C PRO A 295 -14.81 -10.04 1.68
N GLN A 296 -14.70 -8.70 1.67
CA GLN A 296 -15.83 -7.79 1.51
C GLN A 296 -15.58 -6.86 0.33
N VAL A 297 -16.53 -6.78 -0.58
CA VAL A 297 -16.49 -5.81 -1.67
C VAL A 297 -16.59 -4.40 -1.11
N GLY A 298 -15.59 -3.58 -1.41
CA GLY A 298 -15.48 -2.20 -0.95
C GLY A 298 -15.92 -1.18 -1.98
N ALA A 299 -15.63 -1.43 -3.27
CA ALA A 299 -15.97 -0.54 -4.38
C ALA A 299 -15.93 -1.29 -5.71
N MET A 300 -16.63 -0.76 -6.72
CA MET A 300 -16.60 -1.26 -8.09
C MET A 300 -16.49 -0.09 -9.06
N ALA A 301 -15.83 -0.32 -10.20
CA ALA A 301 -15.73 0.66 -11.28
C ALA A 301 -15.77 -0.04 -12.64
N LEU A 302 -16.60 0.47 -13.55
CA LEU A 302 -16.56 0.06 -14.95
C LEU A 302 -15.36 0.73 -15.62
N VAL A 303 -14.38 -0.04 -16.06
CA VAL A 303 -13.22 0.45 -16.79
C VAL A 303 -13.47 0.30 -18.28
N VAL A 304 -13.49 1.44 -18.97
CA VAL A 304 -13.77 1.53 -20.40
C VAL A 304 -12.47 1.85 -21.12
N PRO A 305 -12.03 1.00 -22.07
CA PRO A 305 -10.83 1.29 -22.84
C PRO A 305 -11.04 2.44 -23.81
N GLN A 306 -9.96 3.22 -24.09
CA GLN A 306 -9.99 4.33 -25.04
C GLN A 306 -10.47 3.88 -26.42
N GLY A 307 -10.05 2.69 -26.90
CA GLY A 307 -10.49 2.18 -28.20
C GLY A 307 -12.01 1.99 -28.31
N LEU A 308 -12.69 1.64 -27.19
CA LEU A 308 -14.15 1.58 -27.18
C LEU A 308 -14.78 2.97 -27.24
N ILE A 309 -14.22 3.96 -26.53
CA ILE A 309 -14.66 5.36 -26.61
C ILE A 309 -14.53 5.89 -28.04
N ASP A 310 -13.39 5.66 -28.71
CA ASP A 310 -13.15 6.09 -30.08
C ASP A 310 -14.17 5.48 -31.05
N ARG A 311 -14.47 4.20 -30.89
CA ARG A 311 -15.50 3.52 -31.68
C ARG A 311 -16.90 4.11 -31.47
N LEU A 312 -17.29 4.33 -30.21
CA LEU A 312 -18.60 4.89 -29.87
C LEU A 312 -18.76 6.34 -30.34
N SER A 313 -17.66 7.10 -30.38
CA SER A 313 -17.62 8.46 -30.90
C SER A 313 -17.68 8.54 -32.43
N GLY A 314 -17.72 7.40 -33.13
CA GLY A 314 -17.74 7.35 -34.59
C GLY A 314 -16.38 7.66 -35.24
N LEU A 315 -15.31 7.74 -34.45
CA LEU A 315 -13.94 7.88 -34.89
C LEU A 315 -13.44 6.54 -35.44
N ARG A 316 -13.95 6.16 -36.62
CA ARG A 316 -13.41 5.00 -37.35
C ARG A 316 -11.96 5.30 -37.74
N GLU A 317 -11.02 4.51 -37.22
CA GLU A 317 -9.59 4.59 -37.56
C GLU A 317 -8.97 5.98 -37.37
N GLY A 318 -9.19 6.59 -36.21
CA GLY A 318 -8.53 7.84 -35.87
C GLY A 318 -7.03 7.65 -35.65
N PRO A 319 -6.24 8.74 -35.66
CA PRO A 319 -4.79 8.72 -35.37
C PRO A 319 -4.45 7.98 -34.09
N VAL A 320 -5.36 7.91 -33.13
CA VAL A 320 -5.20 7.23 -31.83
C VAL A 320 -5.14 5.70 -31.97
N ALA A 321 -5.95 5.08 -32.84
CA ALA A 321 -5.89 3.63 -33.04
C ALA A 321 -4.64 3.20 -33.82
N ALA A 322 -4.18 4.01 -34.76
CA ALA A 322 -2.90 3.80 -35.46
C ALA A 322 -1.72 4.01 -34.49
N TYR A 323 -1.74 5.07 -33.70
CA TYR A 323 -0.76 5.38 -32.67
C TYR A 323 -0.69 4.28 -31.59
N ALA A 324 -1.82 3.76 -31.12
CA ALA A 324 -1.85 2.69 -30.13
C ALA A 324 -1.31 1.35 -30.68
N ARG A 325 -1.53 1.04 -31.96
CA ARG A 325 -0.93 -0.13 -32.62
C ARG A 325 0.59 0.02 -32.76
N GLU A 326 1.04 1.19 -33.15
CA GLU A 326 2.47 1.53 -33.25
C GLU A 326 3.13 1.49 -31.87
N THR A 327 2.47 2.02 -30.85
CA THR A 327 2.93 2.00 -29.45
C THR A 327 3.07 0.57 -28.93
N ARG A 328 2.10 -0.32 -29.16
CA ARG A 328 2.20 -1.73 -28.76
C ARG A 328 3.36 -2.47 -29.44
N ALA A 329 3.59 -2.21 -30.71
CA ALA A 329 4.71 -2.79 -31.42
C ALA A 329 6.05 -2.31 -30.85
N VAL A 330 6.14 -1.03 -30.51
CA VAL A 330 7.32 -0.42 -29.87
C VAL A 330 7.52 -0.98 -28.45
N GLU A 331 6.46 -1.08 -27.66
CA GLU A 331 6.50 -1.66 -26.30
C GLU A 331 6.94 -3.13 -26.34
N ARG A 332 6.33 -3.95 -27.21
CA ARG A 332 6.73 -5.36 -27.35
C ARG A 332 8.20 -5.49 -27.69
N ARG A 333 8.65 -4.70 -28.66
CA ARG A 333 10.05 -4.70 -29.11
C ARG A 333 11.00 -4.23 -28.02
N ALA A 334 10.60 -3.26 -27.21
CA ALA A 334 11.37 -2.81 -26.06
C ALA A 334 11.53 -3.90 -24.99
N VAL A 335 10.47 -4.61 -24.66
CA VAL A 335 10.53 -5.74 -23.72
C VAL A 335 11.45 -6.83 -24.27
N ASP A 336 11.34 -7.18 -25.55
CA ASP A 336 12.20 -8.18 -26.19
C ASP A 336 13.69 -7.78 -26.14
N ALA A 337 14.01 -6.50 -26.35
CA ALA A 337 15.37 -5.97 -26.26
C ALA A 337 15.93 -6.08 -24.82
N VAL A 338 15.13 -5.77 -23.81
CA VAL A 338 15.52 -5.93 -22.39
C VAL A 338 15.73 -7.40 -22.05
N LEU A 339 14.83 -8.30 -22.46
CA LEU A 339 14.99 -9.74 -22.26
C LEU A 339 16.28 -10.27 -22.89
N ALA A 340 16.63 -9.77 -24.09
CA ALA A 340 17.86 -10.13 -24.76
C ALA A 340 19.09 -9.60 -24.01
N ALA A 341 19.07 -8.33 -23.55
CA ALA A 341 20.15 -7.73 -22.79
C ALA A 341 20.42 -8.49 -21.47
N GLU A 342 19.37 -8.85 -20.73
CA GLU A 342 19.49 -9.62 -19.49
C GLU A 342 20.06 -11.03 -19.71
N ARG A 343 19.69 -11.70 -20.80
CA ARG A 343 20.29 -13.00 -21.17
C ARG A 343 21.77 -12.87 -21.54
N GLN A 344 22.16 -11.78 -22.21
CA GLN A 344 23.59 -11.51 -22.52
C GLN A 344 24.41 -11.27 -21.24
N LEU A 345 23.80 -10.75 -20.16
CA LEU A 345 24.40 -10.63 -18.85
C LEU A 345 24.46 -11.95 -18.06
N GLY A 346 24.04 -13.07 -18.66
CA GLY A 346 24.01 -14.39 -18.01
C GLY A 346 22.90 -14.55 -16.96
N ARG A 347 21.87 -13.69 -16.99
CA ARG A 347 20.73 -13.74 -16.09
C ARG A 347 19.56 -14.52 -16.70
N MET A 348 18.59 -14.88 -15.85
CA MET A 348 17.37 -15.57 -16.26
C MET A 348 16.18 -14.58 -16.21
N PRO A 349 15.94 -13.80 -17.26
CA PRO A 349 14.83 -12.87 -17.29
C PRO A 349 13.52 -13.61 -17.59
N ARG A 350 12.47 -13.17 -16.88
CA ARG A 350 11.10 -13.60 -17.12
C ARG A 350 10.23 -12.37 -17.31
N GLU A 351 9.50 -12.33 -18.41
CA GLU A 351 8.47 -11.33 -18.63
C GLU A 351 7.30 -11.56 -17.68
N MET A 352 6.77 -10.48 -17.14
CA MET A 352 5.60 -10.49 -16.30
C MET A 352 4.33 -10.34 -17.14
N ALA A 353 3.16 -10.64 -16.55
CA ALA A 353 1.92 -10.39 -17.25
C ALA A 353 1.76 -8.89 -17.53
N HIS A 354 1.16 -8.53 -18.65
CA HIS A 354 1.01 -7.13 -19.11
C HIS A 354 0.39 -6.19 -18.07
N ASN A 355 -0.40 -6.72 -17.14
CA ASN A 355 -1.02 -6.00 -16.04
C ASN A 355 -0.33 -6.25 -14.68
N HIS A 356 0.91 -6.75 -14.69
CA HIS A 356 1.67 -6.96 -13.46
C HIS A 356 2.00 -5.58 -12.86
N PRO A 357 1.70 -5.35 -11.59
CA PRO A 357 1.99 -4.08 -10.96
C PRO A 357 3.49 -3.86 -10.79
N GLY A 358 3.96 -2.70 -11.21
CA GLY A 358 5.23 -2.14 -10.81
C GLY A 358 6.46 -2.49 -11.63
N TYR A 359 6.45 -3.57 -12.44
CA TYR A 359 7.57 -3.89 -13.36
C TYR A 359 7.17 -4.90 -14.44
N ASP A 360 7.84 -4.82 -15.60
CA ASP A 360 7.56 -5.64 -16.78
C ASP A 360 8.42 -6.90 -16.84
N VAL A 361 9.64 -6.88 -16.32
CA VAL A 361 10.58 -7.99 -16.36
C VAL A 361 11.18 -8.25 -14.98
N ARG A 362 11.16 -9.53 -14.59
CA ARG A 362 11.88 -10.05 -13.43
C ARG A 362 13.12 -10.80 -13.90
N SER A 363 14.30 -10.39 -13.50
CA SER A 363 15.56 -11.03 -13.88
C SER A 363 16.30 -11.59 -12.68
N ILE A 364 16.66 -12.86 -12.75
CA ILE A 364 17.34 -13.59 -11.66
C ILE A 364 18.78 -13.81 -12.06
N PRO A 365 19.76 -13.17 -11.39
CA PRO A 365 21.18 -13.45 -11.60
C PRO A 365 21.55 -14.82 -11.01
N GLN A 366 22.69 -15.39 -11.46
CA GLN A 366 23.23 -16.63 -10.86
C GLN A 366 23.64 -16.40 -9.39
N ASP A 367 24.22 -15.25 -9.11
CA ASP A 367 24.60 -14.81 -7.77
C ASP A 367 24.07 -13.38 -7.53
N GLY A 368 23.39 -13.15 -6.42
CA GLY A 368 22.90 -11.83 -6.05
C GLY A 368 21.37 -11.70 -6.01
N PRO A 369 20.85 -10.49 -5.70
CA PRO A 369 19.44 -10.23 -5.59
C PRO A 369 18.73 -10.23 -6.96
N THR A 370 17.46 -10.55 -6.95
CA THR A 370 16.58 -10.44 -8.14
C THR A 370 16.47 -8.98 -8.56
N VAL A 371 16.57 -8.73 -9.87
CA VAL A 371 16.39 -7.39 -10.47
C VAL A 371 15.01 -7.29 -11.09
N LEU A 372 14.29 -6.21 -10.75
CA LEU A 372 12.93 -5.91 -11.18
C LEU A 372 12.99 -4.71 -12.14
N ILE A 373 12.53 -4.88 -13.38
CA ILE A 373 12.79 -3.94 -14.47
C ILE A 373 11.47 -3.44 -15.05
N GLU A 374 11.24 -2.15 -14.98
CA GLU A 374 10.20 -1.43 -15.72
C GLU A 374 10.77 -1.01 -17.08
N VAL A 375 10.02 -1.23 -18.15
CA VAL A 375 10.48 -0.99 -19.52
C VAL A 375 9.71 0.15 -20.15
N LYS A 376 10.43 1.15 -20.64
CA LYS A 376 9.86 2.25 -21.43
C LYS A 376 10.52 2.31 -22.80
N GLY A 377 9.77 1.88 -23.82
CA GLY A 377 10.19 1.94 -25.21
C GLY A 377 9.72 3.20 -25.90
N ARG A 378 10.59 3.83 -26.71
CA ARG A 378 10.22 4.92 -27.62
C ARG A 378 10.97 4.79 -28.93
N VAL A 379 10.33 5.23 -30.00
CA VAL A 379 11.01 5.36 -31.32
C VAL A 379 12.14 6.38 -31.17
N ALA A 380 13.26 6.12 -31.80
CA ALA A 380 14.41 7.03 -31.77
C ALA A 380 13.99 8.45 -32.21
N GLY A 381 14.28 9.46 -31.37
CA GLY A 381 13.89 10.85 -31.61
C GLY A 381 12.62 11.31 -30.89
N ALA A 382 12.01 10.48 -30.10
CA ALA A 382 10.88 10.91 -29.22
C ALA A 382 11.36 11.95 -28.18
N ASP A 383 10.49 12.92 -27.87
CA ASP A 383 10.81 13.99 -26.93
C ASP A 383 10.57 13.56 -25.47
N ASP A 384 9.49 12.81 -25.22
CA ASP A 384 8.99 12.52 -23.88
C ASP A 384 8.49 11.07 -23.73
N PHE A 385 8.40 10.62 -22.50
CA PHE A 385 7.70 9.39 -22.12
C PHE A 385 6.88 9.59 -20.84
N VAL A 386 5.89 8.75 -20.66
CA VAL A 386 5.00 8.80 -19.50
C VAL A 386 5.37 7.69 -18.54
N ILE A 387 5.39 8.03 -17.24
CA ILE A 387 5.47 7.07 -16.14
C ILE A 387 4.28 7.26 -15.21
N THR A 388 3.69 6.16 -14.77
CA THR A 388 2.57 6.21 -13.84
C THR A 388 3.06 6.46 -12.42
N ARG A 389 2.17 6.95 -11.58
CA ARG A 389 2.47 7.11 -10.16
C ARG A 389 2.79 5.77 -9.47
N ASN A 390 2.08 4.70 -9.86
CA ASN A 390 2.34 3.37 -9.30
C ASN A 390 3.77 2.92 -9.58
N GLU A 391 4.25 3.05 -10.80
CA GLU A 391 5.63 2.74 -11.18
C GLU A 391 6.65 3.55 -10.38
N VAL A 392 6.38 4.84 -10.13
CA VAL A 392 7.24 5.68 -9.29
C VAL A 392 7.25 5.23 -7.84
N LEU A 393 6.10 4.88 -7.28
CA LEU A 393 5.99 4.40 -5.89
C LEU A 393 6.68 3.05 -5.73
N GLU A 394 6.49 2.14 -6.69
CA GLU A 394 7.11 0.82 -6.68
C GLU A 394 8.63 0.92 -6.80
N ALA A 395 9.14 1.78 -7.70
CA ALA A 395 10.57 2.06 -7.80
C ALA A 395 11.18 2.54 -6.48
N LYS A 396 10.48 3.40 -5.75
CA LYS A 396 10.94 3.89 -4.43
C LYS A 396 10.87 2.81 -3.35
N ASN A 397 9.89 1.92 -3.41
CA ASN A 397 9.74 0.83 -2.45
C ASN A 397 10.82 -0.25 -2.65
N LEU A 398 11.14 -0.56 -3.89
CA LEU A 398 12.10 -1.61 -4.27
C LEU A 398 13.56 -1.14 -4.22
N GLY A 399 13.83 0.16 -4.32
CA GLY A 399 15.16 0.74 -4.13
C GLY A 399 16.22 0.15 -5.05
N ASP A 400 17.25 -0.48 -4.46
CA ASP A 400 18.39 -1.07 -5.19
C ASP A 400 18.02 -2.21 -6.13
N ASP A 401 16.92 -2.89 -5.90
CA ASP A 401 16.48 -4.02 -6.73
C ASP A 401 15.69 -3.58 -7.97
N TYR A 402 15.33 -2.29 -8.08
CA TYR A 402 14.58 -1.75 -9.22
C TYR A 402 15.48 -1.12 -10.27
N ARG A 403 15.08 -1.29 -11.55
CA ARG A 403 15.68 -0.63 -12.72
C ARG A 403 14.59 -0.06 -13.60
N LEU A 404 14.81 1.16 -14.10
CA LEU A 404 14.07 1.68 -15.24
C LEU A 404 14.89 1.43 -16.51
N ALA A 405 14.37 0.61 -17.41
CA ALA A 405 14.94 0.37 -18.70
C ALA A 405 14.35 1.34 -19.73
N LEU A 406 15.17 2.17 -20.33
CA LEU A 406 14.80 2.96 -21.49
C LEU A 406 15.31 2.25 -22.75
N VAL A 407 14.43 2.09 -23.72
CA VAL A 407 14.77 1.44 -25.00
C VAL A 407 14.49 2.37 -26.16
N ALA A 408 15.56 2.78 -26.85
CA ALA A 408 15.46 3.53 -28.10
C ALA A 408 15.24 2.54 -29.26
N VAL A 409 13.99 2.43 -29.68
CA VAL A 409 13.58 1.51 -30.76
C VAL A 409 13.96 2.10 -32.10
N SER A 410 14.86 1.42 -32.81
CA SER A 410 15.40 1.88 -34.10
C SER A 410 14.47 1.54 -35.26
N PRO A 411 14.28 2.44 -36.23
CA PRO A 411 13.59 2.11 -37.48
C PRO A 411 14.38 1.12 -38.35
N GLN A 412 15.67 0.92 -38.07
CA GLN A 412 16.55 0.01 -38.82
C GLN A 412 16.37 -1.47 -38.45
N GLY A 413 15.62 -1.76 -37.39
CA GLY A 413 15.34 -3.13 -36.94
C GLY A 413 15.80 -3.41 -35.51
N PRO A 414 15.45 -4.61 -34.96
CA PRO A 414 15.73 -4.97 -33.56
C PRO A 414 17.21 -5.01 -33.19
N GLU A 415 18.09 -5.31 -34.17
CA GLU A 415 19.54 -5.37 -33.99
C GLU A 415 20.16 -3.98 -33.66
N ALA A 416 19.45 -2.89 -33.99
CA ALA A 416 19.87 -1.52 -33.77
C ALA A 416 19.14 -0.85 -32.58
N ASP A 417 18.41 -1.61 -31.79
CA ASP A 417 17.77 -1.11 -30.58
C ASP A 417 18.80 -0.90 -29.46
N GLU A 418 18.75 0.24 -28.82
CA GLU A 418 19.64 0.56 -27.70
C GLU A 418 18.89 0.50 -26.37
N VAL A 419 19.48 -0.17 -25.37
CA VAL A 419 18.94 -0.29 -24.01
C VAL A 419 19.82 0.47 -23.03
N ARG A 420 19.22 1.26 -22.15
CA ARG A 420 19.89 1.91 -21.03
C ARG A 420 19.13 1.68 -19.73
N TYR A 421 19.87 1.45 -18.64
CA TYR A 421 19.32 1.25 -17.30
C TYR A 421 19.60 2.45 -16.41
N LEU A 422 18.58 2.82 -15.63
CA LEU A 422 18.68 3.79 -14.54
C LEU A 422 18.40 3.08 -13.22
N THR A 423 19.26 3.33 -12.23
CA THR A 423 19.05 2.98 -10.83
C THR A 423 18.52 4.21 -10.10
N HIS A 424 17.61 4.03 -9.16
CA HIS A 424 17.00 5.13 -8.39
C HIS A 424 16.45 6.28 -9.24
N PRO A 425 15.71 5.99 -10.32
CA PRO A 425 15.32 6.99 -11.31
C PRO A 425 14.43 8.11 -10.73
N PHE A 426 13.78 7.87 -9.60
CA PHE A 426 12.76 8.73 -9.04
C PHE A 426 13.03 9.24 -7.62
N ASP A 427 14.24 9.13 -7.09
CA ASP A 427 14.59 9.58 -5.73
C ASP A 427 14.24 11.05 -5.47
N ARG A 428 14.37 11.89 -6.49
CA ARG A 428 14.07 13.33 -6.42
C ARG A 428 12.66 13.68 -6.89
N THR A 429 11.87 12.69 -7.29
CA THR A 429 10.51 12.92 -7.78
C THR A 429 9.55 13.09 -6.62
N ALA A 430 8.87 14.24 -6.54
CA ALA A 430 7.84 14.46 -5.54
C ALA A 430 6.62 13.57 -5.86
N THR A 431 6.20 12.77 -4.87
CA THR A 431 5.02 11.89 -4.96
C THR A 431 3.87 12.37 -4.07
N ASP A 432 3.99 13.56 -3.50
CA ASP A 432 3.11 14.08 -2.45
C ASP A 432 1.76 14.59 -3.00
N ASP A 433 1.68 14.93 -4.28
CA ASP A 433 0.42 15.35 -4.90
C ASP A 433 -0.35 14.16 -5.45
N PHE A 434 -1.38 13.74 -4.73
CA PHE A 434 -2.26 12.62 -5.10
C PHE A 434 -3.11 12.88 -6.36
N ARG A 435 -3.13 14.10 -6.88
CA ARG A 435 -3.83 14.45 -8.12
C ARG A 435 -3.01 14.13 -9.36
N VAL A 436 -1.70 13.97 -9.19
CA VAL A 436 -0.78 13.61 -10.28
C VAL A 436 -0.77 12.09 -10.39
N THR A 437 -1.47 11.56 -11.38
CA THR A 437 -1.53 10.12 -11.68
C THR A 437 -0.43 9.67 -12.62
N LYS A 438 0.06 10.59 -13.48
CA LYS A 438 1.09 10.35 -14.49
C LYS A 438 2.10 11.49 -14.50
N LEU A 439 3.34 11.17 -14.77
CA LEU A 439 4.44 12.12 -14.95
C LEU A 439 4.96 11.99 -16.38
N THR A 440 5.08 13.12 -17.07
CA THR A 440 5.75 13.19 -18.35
C THR A 440 7.21 13.56 -18.12
N LEU A 441 8.13 12.72 -18.57
CA LEU A 441 9.56 12.90 -18.41
C LEU A 441 10.20 13.12 -19.77
N ASN A 442 11.18 14.05 -19.84
CA ASN A 442 11.91 14.30 -21.06
C ASN A 442 12.83 13.12 -21.37
N TRP A 443 12.67 12.54 -22.56
CA TRP A 443 13.41 11.36 -23.00
C TRP A 443 14.92 11.58 -23.01
N SER A 444 15.39 12.59 -23.76
CA SER A 444 16.82 12.84 -23.94
C SER A 444 17.55 13.11 -22.64
N LYS A 445 16.90 13.86 -21.72
CA LYS A 445 17.47 14.17 -20.41
C LYS A 445 17.57 12.93 -19.51
N THR A 446 16.56 12.07 -19.55
CA THR A 446 16.53 10.84 -18.74
C THR A 446 17.46 9.79 -19.36
N TRP A 447 17.48 9.68 -20.69
CA TRP A 447 18.38 8.81 -21.45
C TRP A 447 19.85 9.08 -21.14
N ALA A 448 20.25 10.36 -21.05
CA ALA A 448 21.62 10.76 -20.73
C ALA A 448 22.08 10.34 -19.32
N GLN A 449 21.15 10.06 -18.40
CA GLN A 449 21.46 9.57 -17.05
C GLN A 449 21.60 8.04 -17.00
N GLY A 450 21.10 7.35 -18.01
CA GLY A 450 21.15 5.89 -18.09
C GLY A 450 22.53 5.38 -18.52
N GLY A 451 22.89 4.20 -18.00
CA GLY A 451 24.09 3.45 -18.38
C GLY A 451 23.74 2.20 -19.20
N HIS A 452 24.76 1.57 -19.81
CA HIS A 452 24.56 0.26 -20.42
C HIS A 452 24.07 -0.78 -19.40
N PRO A 453 23.29 -1.79 -19.82
CA PRO A 453 22.91 -2.92 -18.96
C PRO A 453 24.12 -3.58 -18.31
N ARG A 454 24.07 -3.77 -16.98
CA ARG A 454 25.16 -4.35 -16.19
C ARG A 454 24.65 -4.94 -14.87
#